data_8726efffa665f2004a326fa47e79ede7
#
_entry.id   8726efffa665f2004a326fa47e79ede7
#
_cell.length_a   1.000
_cell.length_b   1.000
_cell.length_c   1.000
_cell.angle_alpha   90.00
_cell.angle_beta   90.00
_cell.angle_gamma   90.00
#
_symmetry.space_group_name_H-M   'P 1'
#
loop_
_entity.id
_entity.type
_entity.pdbx_description
1 polymer ?
#
loop_
_entity_poly.entity_id
_entity_poly.type
_entity_poly.pdbx_seq_one_letter_code
_entity_poly.pdbx_strand_id
1 'polypeptide(L)'
;MYQHIVIPTKGQKITTAADFSLNVPDQPIIPYIEGDGIGADITPVMLKVINTAVAKAYADQREIQWMEIYAGEKANTVYGEDVWLPEETVDAVKDFVVSIKGPLTTPVGGGIRSLNVKLRQDLDLYVCLRPIRYFDGTPSPVKHPEKTKMVIFRENSEDIYAGIEWEQGSEEVKKVIEFLQNKMGVNKIRFPDTSGIGVKPVSAEGTRRIVRKAIQYTIDNDLPSLALVHKGNIMKFTEGGFRDWGYQLAIDEFGAEPINGGPWCKLTNPKTGTEIVINDVIADNFLQQILLRPENYSVVATLNLNGDYISDALAAQVGGIGIAPGANLSDTIAMFEATHGTAPLFAGQNRVNPSSIILSAEMMLRHIGWTEAADLVVKGVEGAIASGRVTFDFADLIETAEEISCSEFGDNIIDHM
;
A
#
# COMPACT_ATOMS: atom_id res chain seq x y z
N MET A 1 -19.22 -3.37 22.46
CA MET A 1 -18.37 -4.39 23.15
C MET A 1 -18.19 -5.51 22.16
N TYR A 2 -16.98 -5.86 21.84
CA TYR A 2 -16.69 -6.92 20.87
C TYR A 2 -17.07 -8.29 21.45
N GLN A 3 -17.44 -9.22 20.59
CA GLN A 3 -17.88 -10.55 21.00
C GLN A 3 -16.69 -11.52 21.13
N HIS A 4 -15.76 -11.44 20.19
CA HIS A 4 -14.60 -12.35 20.12
C HIS A 4 -13.25 -11.62 20.23
N ILE A 5 -13.20 -10.32 20.00
CA ILE A 5 -11.99 -9.52 20.11
C ILE A 5 -11.74 -9.16 21.58
N VAL A 6 -10.55 -9.50 22.08
CA VAL A 6 -10.13 -9.23 23.45
C VAL A 6 -9.30 -7.93 23.46
N ILE A 7 -9.85 -6.87 24.04
CA ILE A 7 -9.11 -5.61 24.23
C ILE A 7 -8.07 -5.83 25.34
N PRO A 8 -6.79 -5.45 25.11
CA PRO A 8 -5.76 -5.51 26.15
C PRO A 8 -6.19 -4.73 27.41
N THR A 9 -5.88 -5.28 28.57
CA THR A 9 -6.20 -4.64 29.87
C THR A 9 -5.33 -3.43 30.18
N LYS A 10 -4.19 -3.31 29.50
CA LYS A 10 -3.27 -2.16 29.53
C LYS A 10 -3.34 -1.41 28.20
N GLY A 11 -2.92 -0.17 28.23
CA GLY A 11 -2.84 0.66 27.05
C GLY A 11 -4.08 1.52 26.82
N GLN A 12 -3.98 2.37 25.83
CA GLN A 12 -5.01 3.34 25.46
C GLN A 12 -5.17 3.43 23.96
N LYS A 13 -6.34 3.83 23.48
CA LYS A 13 -6.59 4.09 22.06
C LYS A 13 -5.78 5.28 21.57
N ILE A 14 -5.24 5.18 20.37
CA ILE A 14 -4.84 6.37 19.60
C ILE A 14 -6.11 7.11 19.22
N THR A 15 -6.10 8.44 19.31
CA THR A 15 -7.24 9.29 18.93
C THR A 15 -6.81 10.33 17.92
N THR A 16 -7.75 10.78 17.10
CA THR A 16 -7.52 11.81 16.08
C THR A 16 -8.07 13.14 16.56
N ALA A 17 -7.28 14.21 16.47
CA ALA A 17 -7.72 15.58 16.74
C ALA A 17 -8.52 16.15 15.56
N ALA A 18 -9.10 17.35 15.73
CA ALA A 18 -9.91 17.99 14.68
C ALA A 18 -9.13 18.38 13.41
N ASP A 19 -7.81 18.52 13.52
CA ASP A 19 -6.88 18.77 12.41
C ASP A 19 -6.27 17.49 11.83
N PHE A 20 -6.82 16.33 12.18
CA PHE A 20 -6.37 14.98 11.80
C PHE A 20 -5.01 14.57 12.38
N SER A 21 -4.39 15.36 13.26
CA SER A 21 -3.21 14.92 14.00
C SER A 21 -3.55 13.80 14.99
N LEU A 22 -2.59 12.91 15.25
CA LEU A 22 -2.77 11.79 16.17
C LEU A 22 -2.33 12.16 17.58
N ASN A 23 -3.16 11.81 18.57
CA ASN A 23 -2.78 11.77 19.96
C ASN A 23 -2.36 10.33 20.29
N VAL A 24 -1.07 10.10 20.40
CA VAL A 24 -0.48 8.75 20.60
C VAL A 24 -0.03 8.62 22.06
N PRO A 25 -0.61 7.70 22.84
CA PRO A 25 -0.17 7.42 24.21
C PRO A 25 1.15 6.63 24.22
N ASP A 26 1.84 6.58 25.36
CA ASP A 26 3.05 5.77 25.50
C ASP A 26 2.79 4.25 25.43
N GLN A 27 1.56 3.83 25.64
CA GLN A 27 1.11 2.44 25.48
C GLN A 27 -0.12 2.39 24.55
N PRO A 28 0.05 2.59 23.22
CA PRO A 28 -1.06 2.53 22.29
C PRO A 28 -1.54 1.10 22.09
N ILE A 29 -2.86 0.91 22.03
CA ILE A 29 -3.45 -0.35 21.59
C ILE A 29 -3.51 -0.31 20.06
N ILE A 30 -2.85 -1.28 19.40
CA ILE A 30 -2.81 -1.39 17.95
C ILE A 30 -3.41 -2.73 17.53
N PRO A 31 -4.56 -2.72 16.80
CA PRO A 31 -5.11 -3.92 16.20
C PRO A 31 -4.17 -4.51 15.16
N TYR A 32 -4.07 -5.85 15.14
CA TYR A 32 -3.39 -6.56 14.08
C TYR A 32 -4.19 -7.75 13.58
N ILE A 33 -4.08 -8.05 12.30
CA ILE A 33 -4.57 -9.29 11.66
C ILE A 33 -3.35 -10.13 11.33
N GLU A 34 -3.28 -11.35 11.86
CA GLU A 34 -2.17 -12.28 11.59
C GLU A 34 -2.01 -12.54 10.08
N GLY A 35 -3.14 -12.72 9.38
CA GLY A 35 -3.19 -13.06 7.97
C GLY A 35 -3.24 -14.56 7.69
N ASP A 36 -3.45 -14.88 6.43
CA ASP A 36 -3.57 -16.25 5.92
C ASP A 36 -2.25 -16.74 5.32
N GLY A 37 -2.14 -18.03 5.11
CA GLY A 37 -0.96 -18.64 4.51
C GLY A 37 0.32 -18.32 5.26
N ILE A 38 1.27 -17.64 4.60
CA ILE A 38 2.54 -17.21 5.23
C ILE A 38 2.35 -16.13 6.30
N GLY A 39 1.15 -15.58 6.46
CA GLY A 39 0.83 -14.62 7.52
C GLY A 39 1.20 -15.15 8.91
N ALA A 40 0.91 -16.43 9.17
CA ALA A 40 1.25 -17.12 10.42
C ALA A 40 2.78 -17.24 10.66
N ASP A 41 3.60 -17.24 9.61
CA ASP A 41 5.05 -17.26 9.74
C ASP A 41 5.62 -15.86 9.98
N ILE A 42 5.19 -14.85 9.20
CA ILE A 42 5.82 -13.51 9.18
C ILE A 42 5.32 -12.58 10.29
N THR A 43 4.03 -12.69 10.68
CA THR A 43 3.45 -11.75 11.65
C THR A 43 4.05 -11.90 13.05
N PRO A 44 4.27 -13.10 13.62
CA PRO A 44 4.98 -13.24 14.91
C PRO A 44 6.40 -12.67 14.87
N VAL A 45 7.10 -12.81 13.74
CA VAL A 45 8.45 -12.25 13.56
C VAL A 45 8.39 -10.72 13.55
N MET A 46 7.45 -10.13 12.83
CA MET A 46 7.23 -8.68 12.83
C MET A 46 6.94 -8.16 14.25
N LEU A 47 6.02 -8.79 15.00
CA LEU A 47 5.71 -8.38 16.37
C LEU A 47 6.97 -8.38 17.26
N LYS A 48 7.81 -9.43 17.17
CA LYS A 48 9.05 -9.54 17.92
C LYS A 48 10.05 -8.43 17.56
N VAL A 49 10.26 -8.19 16.27
CA VAL A 49 11.20 -7.16 15.76
C VAL A 49 10.74 -5.75 16.22
N ILE A 50 9.46 -5.44 16.06
CA ILE A 50 8.91 -4.12 16.42
C ILE A 50 8.97 -3.89 17.93
N ASN A 51 8.57 -4.88 18.74
CA ASN A 51 8.64 -4.76 20.20
C ASN A 51 10.07 -4.50 20.65
N THR A 52 11.06 -5.19 20.04
CA THR A 52 12.48 -5.01 20.38
C THR A 52 12.97 -3.62 19.97
N ALA A 53 12.58 -3.12 18.79
CA ALA A 53 12.95 -1.78 18.35
C ALA A 53 12.39 -0.70 19.28
N VAL A 54 11.12 -0.83 19.68
CA VAL A 54 10.46 0.10 20.61
C VAL A 54 11.15 0.07 21.99
N ALA A 55 11.40 -1.11 22.56
CA ALA A 55 12.08 -1.25 23.83
C ALA A 55 13.49 -0.64 23.81
N LYS A 56 14.27 -0.90 22.74
CA LYS A 56 15.61 -0.32 22.57
C LYS A 56 15.57 1.21 22.41
N ALA A 57 14.63 1.74 21.63
CA ALA A 57 14.56 3.18 21.34
C ALA A 57 14.13 4.00 22.56
N TYR A 58 13.26 3.47 23.39
CA TYR A 58 12.62 4.23 24.48
C TYR A 58 12.91 3.70 25.88
N ALA A 59 13.88 2.80 26.03
CA ALA A 59 14.30 2.23 27.33
C ALA A 59 13.08 1.71 28.15
N ASP A 60 12.20 0.95 27.49
CA ASP A 60 10.97 0.37 28.04
C ASP A 60 9.92 1.40 28.56
N GLN A 61 10.08 2.68 28.25
CA GLN A 61 9.08 3.71 28.59
C GLN A 61 7.86 3.68 27.69
N ARG A 62 8.00 3.13 26.49
CA ARG A 62 6.91 2.93 25.52
C ARG A 62 6.76 1.47 25.16
N GLU A 63 5.52 1.03 24.98
CA GLU A 63 5.20 -0.37 24.65
C GLU A 63 3.93 -0.41 23.80
N ILE A 64 3.91 -1.17 22.70
CA ILE A 64 2.68 -1.40 21.94
C ILE A 64 1.87 -2.50 22.62
N GLN A 65 0.59 -2.23 22.88
CA GLN A 65 -0.37 -3.23 23.32
C GLN A 65 -1.09 -3.80 22.08
N TRP A 66 -0.61 -4.95 21.64
CA TRP A 66 -1.17 -5.59 20.45
C TRP A 66 -2.55 -6.20 20.72
N MET A 67 -3.51 -5.92 19.84
CA MET A 67 -4.87 -6.45 19.90
C MET A 67 -5.15 -7.28 18.66
N GLU A 68 -5.25 -8.59 18.79
CA GLU A 68 -5.59 -9.44 17.66
C GLU A 68 -7.03 -9.23 17.23
N ILE A 69 -7.23 -8.99 15.94
CA ILE A 69 -8.52 -8.94 15.25
C ILE A 69 -8.50 -9.91 14.08
N TYR A 70 -9.66 -10.36 13.62
CA TYR A 70 -9.74 -11.54 12.77
C TYR A 70 -10.29 -11.21 11.39
N ALA A 71 -9.61 -11.71 10.35
CA ALA A 71 -10.09 -11.74 8.97
C ALA A 71 -9.48 -12.97 8.27
N GLY A 72 -10.05 -13.35 7.12
CA GLY A 72 -9.59 -14.49 6.36
C GLY A 72 -9.95 -15.84 6.98
N GLU A 73 -9.09 -16.83 6.81
CA GLU A 73 -9.32 -18.21 7.28
C GLU A 73 -9.44 -18.29 8.80
N LYS A 74 -8.69 -17.50 9.54
CA LYS A 74 -8.76 -17.45 11.00
C LYS A 74 -10.12 -16.92 11.50
N ALA A 75 -10.75 -16.00 10.77
CA ALA A 75 -12.08 -15.53 11.10
C ALA A 75 -13.13 -16.65 11.01
N ASN A 76 -13.04 -17.51 9.99
CA ASN A 76 -13.92 -18.70 9.90
C ASN A 76 -13.79 -19.62 11.11
N THR A 77 -12.59 -19.75 11.67
CA THR A 77 -12.37 -20.58 12.86
C THR A 77 -12.98 -19.97 14.12
N VAL A 78 -12.94 -18.64 14.25
CA VAL A 78 -13.37 -17.92 15.46
C VAL A 78 -14.88 -17.61 15.44
N TYR A 79 -15.43 -17.24 14.29
CA TYR A 79 -16.82 -16.77 14.15
C TYR A 79 -17.75 -17.80 13.52
N GLY A 80 -17.23 -18.89 12.95
CA GLY A 80 -17.99 -19.92 12.23
C GLY A 80 -17.78 -19.85 10.71
N GLU A 81 -18.22 -20.93 10.03
CA GLU A 81 -18.06 -21.08 8.58
C GLU A 81 -18.64 -19.87 7.80
N ASP A 82 -17.96 -19.51 6.74
CA ASP A 82 -18.31 -18.41 5.81
C ASP A 82 -18.18 -16.97 6.38
N VAL A 83 -17.67 -16.77 7.58
CA VAL A 83 -17.40 -15.44 8.14
C VAL A 83 -15.95 -15.03 7.86
N TRP A 84 -15.70 -14.46 6.69
CA TRP A 84 -14.35 -14.05 6.23
C TRP A 84 -13.91 -12.68 6.73
N LEU A 85 -14.84 -11.78 6.98
CA LEU A 85 -14.59 -10.42 7.49
C LEU A 85 -15.70 -10.04 8.47
N PRO A 86 -15.52 -10.30 9.77
CA PRO A 86 -16.49 -9.92 10.80
C PRO A 86 -16.70 -8.40 10.87
N GLU A 87 -17.92 -7.96 11.13
CA GLU A 87 -18.21 -6.53 11.34
C GLU A 87 -17.40 -5.93 12.48
N GLU A 88 -17.23 -6.66 13.58
CA GLU A 88 -16.43 -6.16 14.72
C GLU A 88 -14.95 -5.97 14.39
N THR A 89 -14.41 -6.64 13.38
CA THR A 89 -13.06 -6.36 12.87
C THR A 89 -13.00 -5.00 12.20
N VAL A 90 -13.97 -4.68 11.35
CA VAL A 90 -14.09 -3.37 10.70
C VAL A 90 -14.30 -2.26 11.75
N ASP A 91 -15.17 -2.52 12.74
CA ASP A 91 -15.41 -1.59 13.83
C ASP A 91 -14.15 -1.39 14.71
N ALA A 92 -13.39 -2.45 14.98
CA ALA A 92 -12.14 -2.34 15.73
C ALA A 92 -11.11 -1.46 15.00
N VAL A 93 -10.97 -1.60 13.67
CA VAL A 93 -10.09 -0.73 12.89
C VAL A 93 -10.54 0.73 12.95
N LYS A 94 -11.85 1.01 12.85
CA LYS A 94 -12.40 2.36 12.99
C LYS A 94 -12.16 2.93 14.38
N ASP A 95 -12.35 2.13 15.41
CA ASP A 95 -12.26 2.53 16.80
C ASP A 95 -10.82 2.85 17.26
N PHE A 96 -9.82 2.15 16.69
CA PHE A 96 -8.41 2.28 17.10
C PHE A 96 -7.55 3.04 16.11
N VAL A 97 -8.07 3.42 14.96
CA VAL A 97 -7.56 4.27 13.87
C VAL A 97 -6.26 3.82 13.22
N VAL A 98 -5.34 3.19 13.93
CA VAL A 98 -4.07 2.65 13.40
C VAL A 98 -4.05 1.13 13.57
N SER A 99 -3.79 0.41 12.51
CA SER A 99 -3.76 -1.06 12.51
C SER A 99 -2.73 -1.61 11.53
N ILE A 100 -2.38 -2.89 11.66
CA ILE A 100 -1.51 -3.60 10.73
C ILE A 100 -2.07 -4.98 10.41
N LYS A 101 -1.86 -5.49 9.20
CA LYS A 101 -2.33 -6.80 8.79
C LYS A 101 -1.33 -7.57 7.94
N GLY A 102 -1.32 -8.88 8.13
CA GLY A 102 -0.71 -9.83 7.21
C GLY A 102 -1.52 -10.00 5.91
N PRO A 103 -1.06 -10.83 4.98
CA PRO A 103 -1.75 -11.11 3.73
C PRO A 103 -3.07 -11.84 3.98
N LEU A 104 -4.08 -11.63 3.11
CA LEU A 104 -5.38 -12.28 3.22
C LEU A 104 -5.71 -13.05 1.94
N THR A 105 -6.27 -14.24 2.11
CA THR A 105 -6.78 -15.09 1.03
C THR A 105 -8.05 -14.46 0.44
N THR A 106 -8.16 -14.48 -0.88
CA THR A 106 -9.42 -14.18 -1.55
C THR A 106 -10.22 -15.49 -1.66
N PRO A 107 -11.39 -15.60 -1.02
CA PRO A 107 -12.17 -16.84 -1.09
C PRO A 107 -12.62 -17.12 -2.53
N VAL A 108 -12.55 -18.41 -2.92
CA VAL A 108 -13.02 -18.86 -4.22
C VAL A 108 -14.52 -19.16 -4.12
N GLY A 109 -15.35 -18.32 -4.74
CA GLY A 109 -16.82 -18.43 -4.65
C GLY A 109 -17.42 -17.47 -3.62
N GLY A 110 -18.76 -17.45 -3.50
CA GLY A 110 -19.46 -16.70 -2.44
C GLY A 110 -19.61 -15.18 -2.64
N GLY A 111 -19.28 -14.64 -3.82
CA GLY A 111 -19.56 -13.22 -4.14
C GLY A 111 -18.57 -12.20 -3.53
N ILE A 112 -17.64 -12.62 -2.68
CA ILE A 112 -16.56 -11.77 -2.16
C ILE A 112 -15.42 -11.80 -3.17
N ARG A 113 -15.14 -10.66 -3.82
CA ARG A 113 -14.07 -10.56 -4.82
C ARG A 113 -12.67 -10.51 -4.19
N SER A 114 -12.50 -9.75 -3.11
CA SER A 114 -11.26 -9.66 -2.34
C SER A 114 -11.55 -9.06 -0.97
N LEU A 115 -11.03 -9.68 0.09
CA LEU A 115 -11.12 -9.15 1.44
C LEU A 115 -10.36 -7.83 1.59
N ASN A 116 -9.21 -7.71 0.92
CA ASN A 116 -8.44 -6.47 0.92
C ASN A 116 -9.22 -5.31 0.28
N VAL A 117 -9.86 -5.55 -0.88
CA VAL A 117 -10.70 -4.55 -1.54
C VAL A 117 -11.89 -4.17 -0.66
N LYS A 118 -12.53 -5.15 -0.03
CA LYS A 118 -13.66 -4.89 0.88
C LYS A 118 -13.23 -4.03 2.08
N LEU A 119 -12.12 -4.33 2.74
CA LEU A 119 -11.58 -3.50 3.83
C LEU A 119 -11.31 -2.07 3.39
N ARG A 120 -10.69 -1.88 2.22
CA ARG A 120 -10.40 -0.56 1.64
C ARG A 120 -11.67 0.26 1.39
N GLN A 121 -12.72 -0.40 0.89
CA GLN A 121 -14.01 0.24 0.63
C GLN A 121 -14.80 0.53 1.91
N ASP A 122 -14.94 -0.43 2.82
CA ASP A 122 -15.72 -0.30 4.06
C ASP A 122 -15.11 0.75 5.03
N LEU A 123 -13.81 0.99 4.93
CA LEU A 123 -13.04 1.93 5.74
C LEU A 123 -12.66 3.22 4.99
N ASP A 124 -13.10 3.37 3.74
CA ASP A 124 -12.73 4.48 2.84
C ASP A 124 -11.22 4.75 2.79
N LEU A 125 -10.40 3.69 2.71
CA LEU A 125 -8.94 3.79 2.64
C LEU A 125 -8.53 4.14 1.20
N TYR A 126 -8.74 5.38 0.81
CA TYR A 126 -8.59 5.84 -0.59
C TYR A 126 -7.15 6.02 -1.06
N VAL A 127 -6.17 5.99 -0.16
CA VAL A 127 -4.74 6.04 -0.49
C VAL A 127 -4.11 4.68 -0.25
N CYS A 128 -3.54 4.06 -1.27
CA CYS A 128 -2.56 2.99 -1.10
C CYS A 128 -1.17 3.60 -1.28
N LEU A 129 -0.41 3.66 -0.19
CA LEU A 129 0.93 4.25 -0.12
C LEU A 129 1.97 3.15 -0.19
N ARG A 130 2.85 3.19 -1.19
CA ARG A 130 3.91 2.20 -1.41
C ARG A 130 5.25 2.89 -1.64
N PRO A 131 6.08 3.08 -0.60
CA PRO A 131 7.44 3.56 -0.75
C PRO A 131 8.32 2.47 -1.35
N ILE A 132 9.12 2.87 -2.33
CA ILE A 132 10.09 2.00 -3.02
C ILE A 132 11.47 2.55 -2.75
N ARG A 133 12.35 1.71 -2.19
CA ARG A 133 13.76 2.02 -1.99
C ARG A 133 14.61 0.77 -2.07
N TYR A 134 15.83 0.93 -2.52
CA TYR A 134 16.83 -0.12 -2.52
C TYR A 134 17.56 -0.18 -1.18
N PHE A 135 17.88 -1.37 -0.74
CA PHE A 135 18.78 -1.64 0.38
C PHE A 135 20.05 -2.28 -0.15
N ASP A 136 21.21 -1.78 0.26
CA ASP A 136 22.50 -2.28 -0.21
C ASP A 136 22.66 -3.78 0.06
N GLY A 137 23.07 -4.52 -0.98
CA GLY A 137 23.20 -5.98 -0.93
C GLY A 137 21.93 -6.75 -1.35
N THR A 138 20.82 -6.07 -1.58
CA THR A 138 19.59 -6.71 -2.12
C THR A 138 19.79 -7.09 -3.59
N PRO A 139 19.37 -8.29 -4.03
CA PRO A 139 19.47 -8.68 -5.43
C PRO A 139 18.57 -7.80 -6.31
N SER A 140 19.06 -7.43 -7.49
CA SER A 140 18.34 -6.57 -8.42
C SER A 140 18.61 -6.94 -9.88
N PRO A 141 17.57 -6.91 -10.74
CA PRO A 141 17.73 -7.11 -12.18
C PRO A 141 18.25 -5.87 -12.92
N VAL A 142 18.29 -4.70 -12.27
CA VAL A 142 18.74 -3.43 -12.88
C VAL A 142 20.17 -3.10 -12.46
N LYS A 143 20.88 -2.29 -13.29
CA LYS A 143 22.30 -1.97 -13.04
C LYS A 143 22.54 -1.00 -11.89
N HIS A 144 21.58 -0.11 -11.62
CA HIS A 144 21.68 0.96 -10.66
C HIS A 144 20.43 1.05 -9.79
N PRO A 145 20.13 0.00 -8.99
CA PRO A 145 18.92 -0.04 -8.16
C PRO A 145 18.91 1.06 -7.08
N GLU A 146 20.06 1.55 -6.66
CA GLU A 146 20.23 2.64 -5.69
C GLU A 146 19.59 3.96 -6.17
N LYS A 147 19.36 4.11 -7.47
CA LYS A 147 18.64 5.26 -8.06
C LYS A 147 17.12 5.14 -7.97
N THR A 148 16.61 3.94 -7.69
CA THR A 148 15.18 3.68 -7.58
C THR A 148 14.72 4.02 -6.16
N LYS A 149 14.31 5.28 -5.96
CA LYS A 149 13.78 5.78 -4.69
C LYS A 149 12.59 6.68 -4.97
N MET A 150 11.39 6.15 -4.79
CA MET A 150 10.16 6.90 -5.03
C MET A 150 9.00 6.39 -4.16
N VAL A 151 7.93 7.18 -4.08
CA VAL A 151 6.75 6.83 -3.32
C VAL A 151 5.53 6.85 -4.23
N ILE A 152 4.82 5.73 -4.28
CA ILE A 152 3.62 5.58 -5.09
C ILE A 152 2.38 5.87 -4.24
N PHE A 153 1.59 6.83 -4.66
CA PHE A 153 0.23 7.10 -4.22
C PHE A 153 -0.73 6.48 -5.23
N ARG A 154 -1.19 5.28 -4.94
CA ARG A 154 -2.18 4.55 -5.73
C ARG A 154 -3.57 4.90 -5.21
N GLU A 155 -4.44 5.40 -6.08
CA GLU A 155 -5.87 5.51 -5.78
C GLU A 155 -6.42 4.12 -5.46
N ASN A 156 -7.29 4.00 -4.47
CA ASN A 156 -7.59 2.71 -3.87
C ASN A 156 -9.10 2.42 -3.74
N SER A 157 -9.98 3.33 -4.19
CA SER A 157 -11.43 3.23 -4.00
C SER A 157 -12.24 3.06 -5.29
N GLU A 158 -11.68 3.45 -6.42
CA GLU A 158 -12.34 3.47 -7.73
C GLU A 158 -11.63 2.57 -8.76
N ASP A 159 -11.74 2.93 -10.04
CA ASP A 159 -11.17 2.23 -11.17
C ASP A 159 -11.88 0.88 -11.41
N ILE A 160 -11.26 -0.02 -12.14
CA ILE A 160 -11.80 -1.38 -12.36
C ILE A 160 -11.93 -2.19 -11.07
N TYR A 161 -11.23 -1.79 -10.00
CA TYR A 161 -11.33 -2.38 -8.66
C TYR A 161 -12.68 -2.12 -7.98
N ALA A 162 -13.50 -1.19 -8.50
CA ALA A 162 -14.91 -1.05 -8.12
C ALA A 162 -15.71 -2.34 -8.37
N GLY A 163 -15.19 -3.21 -9.23
CA GLY A 163 -15.75 -4.53 -9.47
C GLY A 163 -17.09 -4.52 -10.22
N ILE A 164 -17.32 -3.52 -11.04
CA ILE A 164 -18.55 -3.39 -11.84
C ILE A 164 -18.32 -4.11 -13.17
N GLU A 165 -18.70 -5.38 -13.22
CA GLU A 165 -18.54 -6.19 -14.44
C GLU A 165 -19.62 -7.28 -14.55
N TRP A 166 -19.85 -7.75 -15.77
CA TRP A 166 -20.80 -8.79 -16.11
C TRP A 166 -20.15 -9.85 -16.98
N GLU A 167 -20.40 -11.10 -16.60
CA GLU A 167 -19.84 -12.26 -17.25
C GLU A 167 -20.42 -12.46 -18.66
N GLN A 168 -19.57 -12.88 -19.56
CA GLN A 168 -19.93 -13.29 -20.91
C GLN A 168 -21.09 -14.33 -20.88
N GLY A 169 -22.11 -14.10 -21.71
CA GLY A 169 -23.27 -15.00 -21.84
C GLY A 169 -24.37 -14.84 -20.78
N SER A 170 -24.13 -14.04 -19.72
CA SER A 170 -25.15 -13.77 -18.70
C SER A 170 -26.31 -12.91 -19.27
N GLU A 171 -27.49 -13.00 -18.65
CA GLU A 171 -28.62 -12.16 -19.04
C GLU A 171 -28.39 -10.69 -18.73
N GLU A 172 -27.58 -10.41 -17.68
CA GLU A 172 -27.20 -9.08 -17.27
C GLU A 172 -26.27 -8.42 -18.31
N VAL A 173 -25.27 -9.12 -18.84
CA VAL A 173 -24.39 -8.56 -19.87
C VAL A 173 -25.12 -8.27 -21.16
N LYS A 174 -26.11 -9.11 -21.54
CA LYS A 174 -26.97 -8.86 -22.72
C LYS A 174 -27.72 -7.54 -22.58
N LYS A 175 -28.33 -7.28 -21.40
CA LYS A 175 -29.03 -6.03 -21.10
C LYS A 175 -28.07 -4.82 -21.17
N VAL A 176 -26.86 -4.95 -20.62
CA VAL A 176 -25.87 -3.88 -20.67
C VAL A 176 -25.43 -3.58 -22.10
N ILE A 177 -25.14 -4.61 -22.89
CA ILE A 177 -24.76 -4.47 -24.30
C ILE A 177 -25.88 -3.84 -25.11
N GLU A 178 -27.11 -4.32 -24.92
CA GLU A 178 -28.29 -3.74 -25.57
C GLU A 178 -28.48 -2.25 -25.21
N PHE A 179 -28.36 -1.89 -23.95
CA PHE A 179 -28.41 -0.50 -23.51
C PHE A 179 -27.32 0.35 -24.17
N LEU A 180 -26.07 -0.11 -24.16
CA LEU A 180 -24.96 0.59 -24.79
C LEU A 180 -25.18 0.79 -26.30
N GLN A 181 -25.66 -0.24 -26.99
CA GLN A 181 -25.88 -0.17 -28.44
C GLN A 181 -27.14 0.68 -28.79
N ASN A 182 -28.28 0.40 -28.17
CA ASN A 182 -29.57 0.96 -28.58
C ASN A 182 -29.87 2.32 -27.94
N LYS A 183 -29.33 2.60 -26.74
CA LYS A 183 -29.57 3.87 -26.02
C LYS A 183 -28.39 4.82 -26.10
N MET A 184 -27.18 4.29 -26.05
CA MET A 184 -25.98 5.11 -26.06
C MET A 184 -25.29 5.18 -27.43
N GLY A 185 -25.81 4.46 -28.44
CA GLY A 185 -25.30 4.47 -29.81
C GLY A 185 -23.89 3.85 -29.96
N VAL A 186 -23.50 3.00 -29.03
CA VAL A 186 -22.18 2.33 -29.07
C VAL A 186 -22.19 1.24 -30.13
N ASN A 187 -21.35 1.36 -31.15
CA ASN A 187 -21.19 0.38 -32.24
C ASN A 187 -19.83 -0.31 -32.28
N LYS A 188 -19.06 -0.18 -31.20
CA LYS A 188 -17.66 -0.63 -31.13
C LYS A 188 -17.47 -1.94 -30.37
N ILE A 189 -18.53 -2.55 -29.83
CA ILE A 189 -18.46 -3.89 -29.24
C ILE A 189 -18.42 -4.88 -30.39
N ARG A 190 -17.22 -5.41 -30.66
CA ARG A 190 -16.96 -6.19 -31.87
C ARG A 190 -17.68 -7.55 -31.88
N PHE A 191 -17.78 -8.19 -30.71
CA PHE A 191 -18.34 -9.52 -30.53
C PHE A 191 -19.36 -9.50 -29.39
N PRO A 192 -20.57 -8.90 -29.59
CA PRO A 192 -21.53 -8.67 -28.50
C PRO A 192 -22.00 -9.97 -27.83
N ASP A 193 -22.16 -11.05 -28.59
CA ASP A 193 -22.68 -12.33 -28.07
C ASP A 193 -21.66 -13.08 -27.17
N THR A 194 -20.37 -12.72 -27.24
CA THR A 194 -19.29 -13.39 -26.54
C THR A 194 -18.42 -12.44 -25.72
N SER A 195 -18.87 -11.22 -25.47
CA SER A 195 -18.15 -10.24 -24.67
C SER A 195 -18.62 -10.23 -23.23
N GLY A 196 -17.67 -10.21 -22.28
CA GLY A 196 -17.91 -9.65 -20.95
C GLY A 196 -17.75 -8.13 -20.98
N ILE A 197 -18.42 -7.41 -20.07
CA ILE A 197 -18.33 -5.95 -19.96
C ILE A 197 -17.93 -5.57 -18.55
N GLY A 198 -16.91 -4.68 -18.44
CA GLY A 198 -16.51 -4.04 -17.20
C GLY A 198 -16.58 -2.53 -17.29
N VAL A 199 -16.79 -1.86 -16.16
CA VAL A 199 -16.88 -0.40 -16.05
C VAL A 199 -15.73 0.12 -15.20
N LYS A 200 -15.10 1.20 -15.71
CA LYS A 200 -14.01 1.91 -15.03
C LYS A 200 -14.51 3.28 -14.55
N PRO A 201 -15.07 3.38 -13.33
CA PRO A 201 -15.41 4.68 -12.76
C PRO A 201 -14.16 5.42 -12.32
N VAL A 202 -14.06 6.70 -12.64
CA VAL A 202 -13.02 7.62 -12.15
C VAL A 202 -13.69 8.96 -11.90
N SER A 203 -13.62 9.47 -10.69
CA SER A 203 -14.27 10.71 -10.29
C SER A 203 -13.27 11.86 -10.07
N ALA A 204 -13.77 13.08 -10.18
CA ALA A 204 -13.01 14.26 -9.79
C ALA A 204 -12.74 14.28 -8.27
N GLU A 205 -13.69 13.80 -7.46
CA GLU A 205 -13.55 13.73 -6.01
C GLU A 205 -12.46 12.74 -5.57
N GLY A 206 -12.49 11.50 -6.09
CA GLY A 206 -11.46 10.50 -5.83
C GLY A 206 -10.08 10.96 -6.28
N THR A 207 -10.00 11.57 -7.48
CA THR A 207 -8.76 12.16 -7.99
C THR A 207 -8.23 13.27 -7.08
N ARG A 208 -9.09 14.21 -6.68
CA ARG A 208 -8.68 15.33 -5.82
C ARG A 208 -8.18 14.85 -4.46
N ARG A 209 -8.80 13.82 -3.88
CA ARG A 209 -8.36 13.25 -2.60
C ARG A 209 -6.94 12.68 -2.69
N ILE A 210 -6.68 11.82 -3.66
CA ILE A 210 -5.38 11.15 -3.79
C ILE A 210 -4.26 12.14 -4.18
N VAL A 211 -4.52 13.03 -5.13
CA VAL A 211 -3.51 14.02 -5.58
C VAL A 211 -3.19 15.03 -4.47
N ARG A 212 -4.19 15.46 -3.68
CA ARG A 212 -3.97 16.33 -2.51
C ARG A 212 -3.01 15.69 -1.50
N LYS A 213 -3.23 14.41 -1.16
CA LYS A 213 -2.34 13.67 -0.25
C LYS A 213 -0.93 13.52 -0.83
N ALA A 214 -0.82 13.27 -2.14
CA ALA A 214 0.48 13.17 -2.80
C ALA A 214 1.25 14.50 -2.83
N ILE A 215 0.57 15.63 -3.12
CA ILE A 215 1.19 16.97 -3.07
C ILE A 215 1.62 17.29 -1.62
N GLN A 216 0.73 17.07 -0.65
CA GLN A 216 1.05 17.33 0.76
C GLN A 216 2.25 16.50 1.22
N TYR A 217 2.30 15.22 0.87
CA TYR A 217 3.45 14.36 1.16
C TYR A 217 4.75 14.88 0.52
N THR A 218 4.67 15.35 -0.73
CA THR A 218 5.82 15.93 -1.43
C THR A 218 6.35 17.17 -0.72
N ILE A 219 5.45 18.03 -0.23
CA ILE A 219 5.79 19.22 0.57
C ILE A 219 6.40 18.83 1.91
N ASP A 220 5.75 17.91 2.64
CA ASP A 220 6.15 17.53 4.00
C ASP A 220 7.52 16.85 4.05
N ASN A 221 7.89 16.13 2.99
CA ASN A 221 9.16 15.43 2.88
C ASN A 221 10.20 16.18 2.01
N ASP A 222 9.93 17.42 1.63
CA ASP A 222 10.80 18.28 0.81
C ASP A 222 11.31 17.59 -0.46
N LEU A 223 10.41 16.92 -1.18
CA LEU A 223 10.74 16.18 -2.39
C LEU A 223 10.57 17.05 -3.64
N PRO A 224 11.41 16.90 -4.68
CA PRO A 224 11.46 17.83 -5.80
C PRO A 224 10.38 17.63 -6.87
N SER A 225 9.66 16.50 -6.88
CA SER A 225 8.74 16.21 -7.97
C SER A 225 7.55 15.34 -7.59
N LEU A 226 6.42 15.59 -8.26
CA LEU A 226 5.24 14.73 -8.30
C LEU A 226 4.87 14.44 -9.76
N ALA A 227 4.79 13.16 -10.14
CA ALA A 227 4.35 12.72 -11.45
C ALA A 227 2.92 12.16 -11.40
N LEU A 228 2.02 12.68 -12.23
CA LEU A 228 0.70 12.13 -12.48
C LEU A 228 0.81 11.07 -13.58
N VAL A 229 0.71 9.79 -13.23
CA VAL A 229 0.85 8.70 -14.21
C VAL A 229 -0.52 8.22 -14.67
N HIS A 230 -0.76 8.20 -15.99
CA HIS A 230 -2.06 7.95 -16.59
C HIS A 230 -1.97 7.41 -18.02
N LYS A 231 -3.09 6.90 -18.56
CA LYS A 231 -3.27 6.53 -19.97
C LYS A 231 -4.32 7.43 -20.67
N GLY A 232 -4.30 8.71 -20.37
CA GLY A 232 -5.30 9.69 -20.82
C GLY A 232 -5.33 9.97 -22.32
N ASN A 233 -4.29 9.62 -23.08
CA ASN A 233 -4.31 9.67 -24.54
C ASN A 233 -5.29 8.68 -25.17
N ILE A 234 -5.63 7.59 -24.49
CA ILE A 234 -6.62 6.57 -24.90
C ILE A 234 -7.93 6.73 -24.12
N MET A 235 -7.85 6.75 -22.79
CA MET A 235 -9.02 6.87 -21.88
C MET A 235 -9.22 8.33 -21.47
N LYS A 236 -9.72 9.15 -22.41
CA LYS A 236 -9.72 10.62 -22.30
C LYS A 236 -10.55 11.16 -21.15
N PHE A 237 -11.65 10.52 -20.81
CA PHE A 237 -12.62 11.02 -19.82
C PHE A 237 -12.46 10.38 -18.42
N THR A 238 -11.65 9.35 -18.30
CA THR A 238 -11.30 8.72 -17.04
C THR A 238 -9.84 9.05 -16.69
N GLU A 239 -8.87 8.41 -17.31
CA GLU A 239 -7.44 8.67 -17.07
C GLU A 239 -7.01 10.09 -17.46
N GLY A 240 -7.55 10.64 -18.56
CA GLY A 240 -7.33 12.03 -18.94
C GLY A 240 -7.98 13.01 -17.96
N GLY A 241 -9.18 12.66 -17.47
CA GLY A 241 -9.84 13.40 -16.39
C GLY A 241 -8.98 13.43 -15.12
N PHE A 242 -8.43 12.29 -14.69
CA PHE A 242 -7.50 12.21 -13.55
C PHE A 242 -6.36 13.21 -13.69
N ARG A 243 -5.68 13.24 -14.85
CA ARG A 243 -4.61 14.22 -15.11
C ARG A 243 -5.09 15.66 -14.97
N ASP A 244 -6.19 15.99 -15.64
CA ASP A 244 -6.67 17.38 -15.73
C ASP A 244 -7.17 17.87 -14.36
N TRP A 245 -7.91 17.05 -13.63
CA TRP A 245 -8.34 17.37 -12.26
C TRP A 245 -7.17 17.44 -11.27
N GLY A 246 -6.12 16.66 -11.48
CA GLY A 246 -4.90 16.72 -10.67
C GLY A 246 -4.17 18.04 -10.83
N TYR A 247 -3.99 18.51 -12.07
CA TYR A 247 -3.42 19.83 -12.32
C TYR A 247 -4.30 20.97 -11.80
N GLN A 248 -5.61 20.87 -12.01
CA GLN A 248 -6.54 21.88 -11.51
C GLN A 248 -6.47 21.99 -9.98
N LEU A 249 -6.41 20.86 -9.28
CA LEU A 249 -6.23 20.84 -7.82
C LEU A 249 -4.92 21.53 -7.39
N ALA A 250 -3.80 21.23 -8.06
CA ALA A 250 -2.52 21.80 -7.74
C ALA A 250 -2.54 23.35 -7.87
N ILE A 251 -3.23 23.87 -8.89
CA ILE A 251 -3.41 25.30 -9.09
C ILE A 251 -4.35 25.89 -8.03
N ASP A 252 -5.54 25.30 -7.85
CA ASP A 252 -6.59 25.87 -7.01
C ASP A 252 -6.26 25.85 -5.50
N GLU A 253 -5.66 24.77 -5.02
CA GLU A 253 -5.47 24.56 -3.59
C GLU A 253 -4.03 24.82 -3.13
N PHE A 254 -3.04 24.64 -4.00
CA PHE A 254 -1.62 24.79 -3.65
C PHE A 254 -0.93 25.97 -4.34
N GLY A 255 -1.66 26.71 -5.19
CA GLY A 255 -1.14 27.88 -5.87
C GLY A 255 -0.04 27.55 -6.90
N ALA A 256 -0.08 26.36 -7.49
CA ALA A 256 0.89 25.97 -8.50
C ALA A 256 0.76 26.83 -9.76
N GLU A 257 1.90 27.21 -10.36
CA GLU A 257 1.98 28.05 -11.54
C GLU A 257 2.32 27.21 -12.79
N PRO A 258 1.60 27.38 -13.92
CA PRO A 258 1.93 26.67 -15.16
C PRO A 258 3.35 26.95 -15.65
N ILE A 259 4.04 25.90 -16.11
CA ILE A 259 5.37 26.00 -16.73
C ILE A 259 5.17 26.13 -18.25
N ASN A 260 5.72 27.15 -18.86
CA ASN A 260 5.70 27.36 -20.33
C ASN A 260 4.30 27.25 -20.98
N GLY A 261 3.26 27.68 -20.26
CA GLY A 261 1.88 27.64 -20.75
C GLY A 261 1.11 26.36 -20.41
N GLY A 262 1.68 25.50 -19.58
CA GLY A 262 1.05 24.27 -19.07
C GLY A 262 1.15 23.07 -20.03
N PRO A 263 0.60 21.88 -19.63
CA PRO A 263 -0.12 21.62 -18.38
C PRO A 263 0.79 21.46 -17.16
N TRP A 264 2.08 21.15 -17.35
CA TRP A 264 3.04 21.04 -16.25
C TRP A 264 3.03 22.31 -15.41
N CYS A 265 3.12 22.15 -14.11
CA CYS A 265 3.14 23.28 -13.19
C CYS A 265 4.19 23.07 -12.08
N LYS A 266 4.45 24.14 -11.37
CA LYS A 266 5.38 24.15 -10.25
C LYS A 266 4.81 24.91 -9.07
N LEU A 267 5.21 24.53 -7.88
CA LEU A 267 4.92 25.25 -6.65
C LEU A 267 6.20 25.41 -5.81
N THR A 268 6.22 26.39 -4.95
CA THR A 268 7.29 26.55 -3.97
C THR A 268 6.87 25.90 -2.66
N ASN A 269 7.70 25.01 -2.12
CA ASN A 269 7.46 24.41 -0.80
C ASN A 269 7.38 25.53 0.26
N PRO A 270 6.24 25.72 0.95
CA PRO A 270 6.08 26.82 1.90
C PRO A 270 6.94 26.68 3.15
N LYS A 271 7.51 25.50 3.42
CA LYS A 271 8.36 25.22 4.59
C LYS A 271 9.84 25.47 4.30
N THR A 272 10.31 25.13 3.12
CA THR A 272 11.75 25.11 2.77
C THR A 272 12.14 26.07 1.68
N GLY A 273 11.18 26.52 0.85
CA GLY A 273 11.44 27.33 -0.34
C GLY A 273 11.89 26.52 -1.57
N THR A 274 11.96 25.21 -1.48
CA THR A 274 12.34 24.32 -2.59
C THR A 274 11.25 24.34 -3.67
N GLU A 275 11.65 24.38 -4.96
CA GLU A 275 10.72 24.27 -6.08
C GLU A 275 10.30 22.80 -6.26
N ILE A 276 8.99 22.55 -6.33
CA ILE A 276 8.39 21.24 -6.61
C ILE A 276 7.76 21.29 -8.00
N VAL A 277 8.18 20.39 -8.89
CA VAL A 277 7.61 20.26 -10.23
C VAL A 277 6.52 19.18 -10.22
N ILE A 278 5.34 19.53 -10.72
CA ILE A 278 4.24 18.61 -10.97
C ILE A 278 4.12 18.41 -12.47
N ASN A 279 4.33 17.18 -12.92
CA ASN A 279 4.26 16.80 -14.32
C ASN A 279 3.34 15.59 -14.54
N ASP A 280 3.09 15.23 -15.79
CA ASP A 280 2.37 14.00 -16.13
C ASP A 280 3.20 13.10 -17.04
N VAL A 281 2.97 11.79 -16.91
CA VAL A 281 3.63 10.78 -17.73
C VAL A 281 2.62 9.72 -18.16
N ILE A 282 2.60 9.40 -19.46
CA ILE A 282 1.80 8.29 -19.98
C ILE A 282 2.33 6.96 -19.42
N ALA A 283 1.46 6.10 -18.93
CA ALA A 283 1.79 4.91 -18.15
C ALA A 283 2.81 3.97 -18.83
N ASP A 284 2.66 3.69 -20.12
CA ASP A 284 3.63 2.86 -20.86
C ASP A 284 5.02 3.55 -21.01
N ASN A 285 5.05 4.87 -21.13
CA ASN A 285 6.32 5.60 -21.08
C ASN A 285 6.92 5.56 -19.66
N PHE A 286 6.08 5.70 -18.62
CA PHE A 286 6.56 5.62 -17.24
C PHE A 286 7.23 4.27 -16.95
N LEU A 287 6.67 3.13 -17.42
CA LEU A 287 7.28 1.82 -17.29
C LEU A 287 8.68 1.71 -17.94
N GLN A 288 8.96 2.51 -18.98
CA GLN A 288 10.32 2.62 -19.52
C GLN A 288 11.20 3.52 -18.65
N GLN A 289 10.66 4.65 -18.18
CA GLN A 289 11.43 5.65 -17.44
C GLN A 289 11.92 5.11 -16.09
N ILE A 290 11.13 4.30 -15.39
CA ILE A 290 11.57 3.67 -14.13
C ILE A 290 12.76 2.71 -14.29
N LEU A 291 13.03 2.24 -15.52
CA LEU A 291 14.21 1.44 -15.84
C LEU A 291 15.40 2.29 -16.31
N LEU A 292 15.11 3.39 -17.03
CA LEU A 292 16.13 4.21 -17.70
C LEU A 292 16.61 5.39 -16.87
N ARG A 293 15.72 6.01 -16.10
CA ARG A 293 15.95 7.26 -15.35
C ARG A 293 15.07 7.33 -14.09
N PRO A 294 15.12 6.32 -13.20
CA PRO A 294 14.28 6.28 -12.00
C PRO A 294 14.50 7.50 -11.10
N GLU A 295 15.71 8.07 -11.09
CA GLU A 295 16.09 9.27 -10.31
C GLU A 295 15.28 10.53 -10.63
N ASN A 296 14.57 10.56 -11.75
CA ASN A 296 13.74 11.71 -12.13
C ASN A 296 12.39 11.76 -11.39
N TYR A 297 12.05 10.73 -10.62
CA TYR A 297 10.74 10.58 -9.98
C TYR A 297 10.88 10.42 -8.47
N SER A 298 10.22 11.32 -7.72
CA SER A 298 10.21 11.24 -6.25
C SER A 298 8.87 10.75 -5.71
N VAL A 299 7.76 11.36 -6.17
CA VAL A 299 6.40 10.95 -5.82
C VAL A 299 5.62 10.69 -7.10
N VAL A 300 4.80 9.67 -7.09
CA VAL A 300 3.92 9.30 -8.19
C VAL A 300 2.49 9.18 -7.68
N ALA A 301 1.55 9.88 -8.30
CA ALA A 301 0.12 9.68 -8.08
C ALA A 301 -0.50 9.05 -9.32
N THR A 302 -1.30 8.01 -9.13
CA THR A 302 -1.90 7.27 -10.24
C THR A 302 -3.19 6.55 -9.82
N LEU A 303 -3.98 6.14 -10.81
CA LEU A 303 -5.20 5.35 -10.61
C LEU A 303 -4.87 3.92 -10.14
N ASN A 304 -5.89 3.23 -9.66
CA ASN A 304 -5.79 1.97 -8.94
C ASN A 304 -5.03 0.89 -9.72
N LEU A 305 -5.44 0.55 -10.93
CA LEU A 305 -4.80 -0.50 -11.73
C LEU A 305 -3.36 -0.14 -12.12
N ASN A 306 -3.14 1.08 -12.57
CA ASN A 306 -1.78 1.54 -12.92
C ASN A 306 -0.86 1.46 -11.69
N GLY A 307 -1.35 1.88 -10.53
CA GLY A 307 -0.60 1.85 -9.28
C GLY A 307 -0.25 0.44 -8.82
N ASP A 308 -1.15 -0.53 -9.07
CA ASP A 308 -0.91 -1.94 -8.79
C ASP A 308 0.28 -2.47 -9.63
N TYR A 309 0.20 -2.32 -10.92
CA TYR A 309 1.26 -2.79 -11.84
C TYR A 309 2.60 -2.09 -11.59
N ILE A 310 2.58 -0.76 -11.42
CA ILE A 310 3.79 0.05 -11.27
C ILE A 310 4.51 -0.27 -9.96
N SER A 311 3.79 -0.43 -8.85
CA SER A 311 4.40 -0.71 -7.56
C SER A 311 5.12 -2.06 -7.53
N ASP A 312 4.53 -3.09 -8.16
CA ASP A 312 5.15 -4.41 -8.22
C ASP A 312 6.34 -4.45 -9.19
N ALA A 313 6.23 -3.75 -10.33
CA ALA A 313 7.35 -3.60 -11.26
C ALA A 313 8.55 -2.87 -10.63
N LEU A 314 8.28 -1.88 -9.77
CA LEU A 314 9.31 -1.17 -9.01
C LEU A 314 9.87 -2.02 -7.86
N ALA A 315 9.01 -2.74 -7.15
CA ALA A 315 9.45 -3.67 -6.10
C ALA A 315 10.45 -4.69 -6.65
N ALA A 316 10.19 -5.25 -7.84
CA ALA A 316 11.10 -6.18 -8.50
C ALA A 316 12.49 -5.58 -8.78
N GLN A 317 12.60 -4.26 -8.98
CA GLN A 317 13.88 -3.58 -9.22
C GLN A 317 14.71 -3.40 -7.94
N VAL A 318 14.11 -3.48 -6.78
CA VAL A 318 14.76 -3.21 -5.48
C VAL A 318 14.81 -4.43 -4.56
N GLY A 319 14.51 -5.63 -5.08
CA GLY A 319 14.64 -6.88 -4.32
C GLY A 319 13.37 -7.75 -4.27
N GLY A 320 12.27 -7.29 -4.90
CA GLY A 320 11.03 -8.04 -4.96
C GLY A 320 9.98 -7.63 -3.93
N ILE A 321 8.80 -8.22 -4.03
CA ILE A 321 7.66 -7.89 -3.17
C ILE A 321 7.84 -8.33 -1.71
N GLY A 322 8.75 -9.25 -1.42
CA GLY A 322 9.09 -9.70 -0.06
C GLY A 322 9.71 -8.60 0.82
N ILE A 323 10.22 -7.52 0.22
CA ILE A 323 10.79 -6.36 0.92
C ILE A 323 9.98 -5.07 0.70
N ALA A 324 8.89 -5.11 -0.05
CA ALA A 324 8.09 -3.94 -0.37
C ALA A 324 7.03 -3.67 0.72
N PRO A 325 7.05 -2.53 1.42
CA PRO A 325 6.03 -2.18 2.40
C PRO A 325 4.84 -1.48 1.78
N GLY A 326 3.72 -1.44 2.53
CA GLY A 326 2.52 -0.75 2.13
C GLY A 326 1.67 -0.23 3.29
N ALA A 327 0.88 0.79 2.98
CA ALA A 327 -0.15 1.31 3.87
C ALA A 327 -1.40 1.70 3.07
N ASN A 328 -2.56 1.54 3.68
CA ASN A 328 -3.82 2.04 3.15
C ASN A 328 -4.36 3.09 4.12
N LEU A 329 -4.62 4.28 3.61
CA LEU A 329 -4.91 5.45 4.44
C LEU A 329 -6.23 6.10 4.03
N SER A 330 -6.97 6.58 5.02
CA SER A 330 -8.01 7.59 4.87
C SER A 330 -7.54 8.93 5.47
N ASP A 331 -8.47 9.83 5.79
CA ASP A 331 -8.12 11.04 6.54
C ASP A 331 -7.84 10.74 8.02
N THR A 332 -8.43 9.68 8.57
CA THR A 332 -8.37 9.36 10.00
C THR A 332 -7.86 7.96 10.29
N ILE A 333 -7.95 7.03 9.37
CA ILE A 333 -7.60 5.61 9.56
C ILE A 333 -6.35 5.28 8.75
N ALA A 334 -5.43 4.55 9.38
CA ALA A 334 -4.25 3.99 8.73
C ALA A 334 -4.18 2.47 8.98
N MET A 335 -4.15 1.69 7.90
CA MET A 335 -3.96 0.24 7.93
C MET A 335 -2.68 -0.11 7.15
N PHE A 336 -1.68 -0.58 7.85
CA PHE A 336 -0.41 -1.02 7.28
C PHE A 336 -0.50 -2.49 6.86
N GLU A 337 0.15 -2.85 5.76
CA GLU A 337 0.07 -4.24 5.26
C GLU A 337 1.31 -4.66 4.47
N ALA A 338 1.65 -5.95 4.53
CA ALA A 338 2.54 -6.55 3.55
C ALA A 338 1.91 -6.49 2.15
N THR A 339 2.71 -6.17 1.12
CA THR A 339 2.19 -5.97 -0.24
C THR A 339 2.02 -7.27 -1.04
N HIS A 340 2.69 -8.35 -0.60
CA HIS A 340 2.60 -9.68 -1.22
C HIS A 340 1.32 -10.44 -0.81
N GLY A 341 1.00 -11.50 -1.55
CA GLY A 341 -0.11 -12.42 -1.23
C GLY A 341 0.23 -13.44 -0.15
N THR A 342 -0.68 -14.41 0.04
CA THR A 342 -0.63 -15.43 1.10
C THR A 342 0.37 -16.55 0.83
N ALA A 343 0.85 -16.71 -0.39
CA ALA A 343 1.82 -17.73 -0.82
C ALA A 343 1.62 -19.12 -0.14
N PRO A 344 0.45 -19.76 -0.30
CA PRO A 344 0.04 -20.91 0.49
C PRO A 344 0.99 -22.11 0.39
N LEU A 345 1.76 -22.20 -0.69
CA LEU A 345 2.76 -23.26 -0.87
C LEU A 345 3.92 -23.18 0.13
N PHE A 346 4.15 -22.02 0.73
CA PHE A 346 5.22 -21.79 1.70
C PHE A 346 4.72 -21.66 3.15
N ALA A 347 3.41 -21.72 3.36
CA ALA A 347 2.80 -21.56 4.68
C ALA A 347 3.30 -22.61 5.67
N GLY A 348 3.67 -22.16 6.87
CA GLY A 348 4.16 -23.01 7.97
C GLY A 348 5.57 -23.57 7.77
N GLN A 349 6.31 -23.13 6.75
CA GLN A 349 7.68 -23.60 6.50
C GLN A 349 8.75 -22.73 7.17
N ASN A 350 8.37 -21.61 7.77
CA ASN A 350 9.32 -20.66 8.39
C ASN A 350 10.47 -20.25 7.44
N ARG A 351 10.16 -20.03 6.16
CA ARG A 351 11.19 -19.85 5.11
C ARG A 351 11.11 -18.50 4.41
N VAL A 352 9.93 -17.86 4.41
CA VAL A 352 9.67 -16.64 3.65
C VAL A 352 10.30 -15.40 4.27
N ASN A 353 10.52 -14.37 3.45
CA ASN A 353 11.07 -13.10 3.88
C ASN A 353 10.02 -12.25 4.64
N PRO A 354 10.23 -11.90 5.92
CA PRO A 354 9.29 -11.11 6.70
C PRO A 354 9.44 -9.58 6.49
N SER A 355 10.37 -9.14 5.64
CA SER A 355 10.75 -7.71 5.55
C SER A 355 9.60 -6.83 5.10
N SER A 356 8.70 -7.30 4.23
CA SER A 356 7.57 -6.49 3.76
C SER A 356 6.68 -6.05 4.91
N ILE A 357 6.26 -6.97 5.79
CA ILE A 357 5.42 -6.62 6.96
C ILE A 357 6.22 -5.86 8.03
N ILE A 358 7.51 -6.17 8.21
CA ILE A 358 8.39 -5.44 9.15
C ILE A 358 8.55 -3.98 8.71
N LEU A 359 8.80 -3.73 7.42
CA LEU A 359 8.92 -2.38 6.88
C LEU A 359 7.56 -1.66 6.82
N SER A 360 6.45 -2.39 6.68
CA SER A 360 5.12 -1.80 6.84
C SER A 360 4.87 -1.36 8.29
N ALA A 361 5.33 -2.13 9.26
CA ALA A 361 5.31 -1.73 10.66
C ALA A 361 6.29 -0.58 10.97
N GLU A 362 7.41 -0.49 10.27
CA GLU A 362 8.30 0.69 10.30
C GLU A 362 7.56 1.96 9.85
N MET A 363 6.81 1.89 8.74
CA MET A 363 5.96 2.99 8.30
C MET A 363 4.90 3.34 9.37
N MET A 364 4.33 2.34 10.03
CA MET A 364 3.39 2.55 11.14
C MET A 364 4.04 3.30 12.31
N LEU A 365 5.26 2.94 12.69
CA LEU A 365 6.00 3.64 13.74
C LEU A 365 6.23 5.12 13.38
N ARG A 366 6.63 5.42 12.13
CA ARG A 366 6.73 6.82 11.67
C ARG A 366 5.41 7.54 11.69
N HIS A 367 4.33 6.88 11.28
CA HIS A 367 2.99 7.46 11.26
C HIS A 367 2.52 7.88 12.66
N ILE A 368 2.83 7.09 13.69
CA ILE A 368 2.53 7.43 15.08
C ILE A 368 3.60 8.31 15.77
N GLY A 369 4.61 8.78 15.01
CA GLY A 369 5.65 9.67 15.51
C GLY A 369 6.76 8.98 16.33
N TRP A 370 6.90 7.66 16.24
CA TRP A 370 7.95 6.89 16.93
C TRP A 370 9.15 6.65 16.01
N THR A 371 9.75 7.75 15.56
CA THR A 371 10.80 7.77 14.52
C THR A 371 12.08 7.07 14.92
N GLU A 372 12.48 7.16 16.20
CA GLU A 372 13.69 6.51 16.70
C GLU A 372 13.60 4.97 16.61
N ALA A 373 12.42 4.42 16.93
CA ALA A 373 12.19 2.98 16.78
C ALA A 373 12.15 2.58 15.31
N ALA A 374 11.51 3.40 14.45
CA ALA A 374 11.51 3.18 13.00
C ALA A 374 12.92 3.18 12.41
N ASP A 375 13.79 4.09 12.84
CA ASP A 375 15.18 4.17 12.38
C ASP A 375 16.00 2.92 12.80
N LEU A 376 15.73 2.36 13.99
CA LEU A 376 16.34 1.10 14.41
C LEU A 376 15.88 -0.07 13.53
N VAL A 377 14.61 -0.15 13.17
CA VAL A 377 14.10 -1.18 12.24
C VAL A 377 14.83 -1.09 10.89
N VAL A 378 14.95 0.10 10.34
CA VAL A 378 15.66 0.33 9.07
C VAL A 378 17.11 -0.11 9.17
N LYS A 379 17.81 0.33 10.21
CA LYS A 379 19.22 -0.05 10.46
C LYS A 379 19.36 -1.57 10.59
N GLY A 380 18.44 -2.21 11.31
CA GLY A 380 18.42 -3.66 11.47
C GLY A 380 18.27 -4.40 10.14
N VAL A 381 17.32 -3.96 9.30
CA VAL A 381 17.11 -4.55 7.96
C VAL A 381 18.33 -4.37 7.07
N GLU A 382 18.92 -3.18 7.04
CA GLU A 382 20.16 -2.89 6.29
C GLU A 382 21.31 -3.78 6.75
N GLY A 383 21.52 -3.89 8.06
CA GLY A 383 22.58 -4.72 8.63
C GLY A 383 22.37 -6.22 8.38
N ALA A 384 21.14 -6.70 8.51
CA ALA A 384 20.79 -8.10 8.24
C ALA A 384 21.06 -8.48 6.79
N ILE A 385 20.66 -7.64 5.82
CA ILE A 385 20.93 -7.87 4.39
C ILE A 385 22.45 -7.84 4.13
N ALA A 386 23.15 -6.83 4.66
CA ALA A 386 24.59 -6.69 4.48
C ALA A 386 25.39 -7.84 5.09
N SER A 387 24.87 -8.54 6.09
CA SER A 387 25.53 -9.71 6.69
C SER A 387 25.60 -10.92 5.75
N GLY A 388 24.79 -10.93 4.66
CA GLY A 388 24.68 -12.05 3.73
C GLY A 388 23.90 -13.26 4.29
N ARG A 389 23.34 -13.18 5.51
CA ARG A 389 22.46 -14.19 6.11
C ARG A 389 21.02 -13.78 5.87
N VAL A 390 20.40 -14.34 4.85
CA VAL A 390 19.11 -13.90 4.30
C VAL A 390 18.17 -15.06 4.01
N THR A 391 16.91 -14.77 3.75
CA THR A 391 15.91 -15.76 3.37
C THR A 391 16.13 -16.26 1.94
N PHE A 392 15.49 -17.38 1.60
CA PHE A 392 15.69 -18.12 0.34
C PHE A 392 15.55 -17.25 -0.91
N ASP A 393 14.63 -16.29 -0.92
CA ASP A 393 14.36 -15.39 -2.05
C ASP A 393 15.56 -14.51 -2.43
N PHE A 394 16.37 -14.14 -1.45
CA PHE A 394 17.64 -13.44 -1.67
C PHE A 394 18.81 -14.43 -1.85
N ALA A 395 18.85 -15.51 -1.06
CA ALA A 395 19.92 -16.49 -1.14
C ALA A 395 19.99 -17.18 -2.52
N ASP A 396 18.85 -17.45 -3.14
CA ASP A 396 18.78 -18.01 -4.49
C ASP A 396 19.41 -17.12 -5.59
N LEU A 397 19.58 -15.82 -5.29
CA LEU A 397 20.07 -14.81 -6.24
C LEU A 397 21.46 -14.24 -5.85
N ILE A 398 22.00 -14.59 -4.68
CA ILE A 398 23.28 -14.11 -4.18
C ILE A 398 24.20 -15.31 -3.89
N GLU A 399 25.19 -15.54 -4.75
CA GLU A 399 26.08 -16.71 -4.68
C GLU A 399 26.81 -16.90 -3.32
N THR A 400 27.03 -15.82 -2.59
CA THR A 400 27.77 -15.82 -1.30
C THR A 400 26.88 -15.79 -0.08
N ALA A 401 25.55 -15.78 -0.26
CA ALA A 401 24.62 -15.68 0.85
C ALA A 401 24.41 -17.03 1.55
N GLU A 402 24.17 -16.96 2.85
CA GLU A 402 23.70 -18.07 3.68
C GLU A 402 22.18 -18.00 3.78
N GLU A 403 21.47 -19.06 3.34
CA GLU A 403 20.02 -19.16 3.53
C GLU A 403 19.71 -19.43 5.01
N ILE A 404 18.86 -18.58 5.60
CA ILE A 404 18.33 -18.73 6.96
C ILE A 404 16.79 -18.69 6.93
N SER A 405 16.19 -19.18 8.00
CA SER A 405 14.73 -19.19 8.14
C SER A 405 14.13 -17.78 8.36
N CYS A 406 12.82 -17.66 8.21
CA CYS A 406 12.06 -16.43 8.48
C CYS A 406 12.32 -15.91 9.90
N SER A 407 12.23 -16.78 10.91
CA SER A 407 12.47 -16.41 12.31
C SER A 407 13.92 -16.01 12.58
N GLU A 408 14.89 -16.73 12.03
CA GLU A 408 16.31 -16.39 12.15
C GLU A 408 16.65 -15.06 11.46
N PHE A 409 15.97 -14.75 10.34
CA PHE A 409 16.16 -13.46 9.70
C PHE A 409 15.59 -12.32 10.54
N GLY A 410 14.47 -12.53 11.24
CA GLY A 410 13.98 -11.59 12.25
C GLY A 410 14.99 -11.38 13.39
N ASP A 411 15.64 -12.43 13.87
CA ASP A 411 16.69 -12.34 14.88
C ASP A 411 17.91 -11.60 14.34
N ASN A 412 18.32 -11.88 13.11
CA ASN A 412 19.41 -11.17 12.44
C ASN A 412 19.12 -9.65 12.30
N ILE A 413 17.86 -9.26 12.02
CA ILE A 413 17.46 -7.84 12.03
C ILE A 413 17.63 -7.23 13.44
N ILE A 414 17.21 -7.95 14.49
CA ILE A 414 17.32 -7.49 15.89
C ILE A 414 18.77 -7.31 16.32
N ASP A 415 19.66 -8.18 15.89
CA ASP A 415 21.08 -8.14 16.22
C ASP A 415 21.80 -6.93 15.62
N HIS A 416 21.27 -6.38 14.52
CA HIS A 416 21.84 -5.23 13.81
C HIS A 416 21.17 -3.89 14.14
N MET A 417 20.18 -3.84 15.02
CA MET A 417 19.51 -2.59 15.48
C MET A 417 20.43 -1.70 16.34
#